data_bab560ab6222c497e5c379eac8056352
#
_entry.id   bab560ab6222c497e5c379eac8056352
#
_cell.length_a   1.000
_cell.length_b   1.000
_cell.length_c   1.000
_cell.angle_alpha   90.00
_cell.angle_beta   90.00
_cell.angle_gamma   90.00
#
_symmetry.space_group_name_H-M   'P 1'
#
loop_
_entity.id
_entity.type
_entity.pdbx_description
1 polymer ?
#
loop_
_entity_poly.entity_id
_entity_poly.type
_entity_poly.pdbx_seq_one_letter_code
_entity_poly.pdbx_strand_id
1 'polypeptide(L)'
;MEWKDGKCRCRWANPRNERYIRYHDEEWGSPVHDDKKLFEMLILESFQAGLSWECILNKREAFFKAFDGFDLEKVCAYDEEKERILKENAGIVRNLGKIRAAVVNARIFRKIQEEYGSFDGYLWRWTDGRVICENGLTSSELSDRISEDLRKRGMK
;
A
#
# COMPACT_ATOMS: atom_id res chain seq x y z
N MET A 1 -23.20 -13.12 -10.20
CA MET A 1 -22.83 -14.20 -9.27
C MET A 1 -23.52 -13.86 -7.96
N GLU A 2 -24.42 -14.72 -7.48
CA GLU A 2 -25.06 -14.49 -6.19
C GLU A 2 -24.13 -14.92 -5.06
N TRP A 3 -23.95 -14.04 -4.10
CA TRP A 3 -23.18 -14.33 -2.91
C TRP A 3 -24.07 -15.00 -1.86
N LYS A 4 -23.55 -16.04 -1.19
CA LYS A 4 -24.30 -16.85 -0.21
C LYS A 4 -24.90 -16.05 0.96
N ASP A 5 -24.32 -14.89 1.24
CA ASP A 5 -24.75 -13.96 2.30
C ASP A 5 -25.68 -12.84 1.80
N GLY A 6 -26.13 -12.88 0.55
CA GLY A 6 -27.03 -11.91 -0.05
C GLY A 6 -26.42 -10.52 -0.32
N LYS A 7 -25.13 -10.33 -0.07
CA LYS A 7 -24.46 -9.05 -0.34
C LYS A 7 -24.11 -8.90 -1.83
N CYS A 8 -24.09 -7.67 -2.32
CA CYS A 8 -23.58 -7.35 -3.64
C CYS A 8 -22.12 -6.94 -3.54
N ARG A 9 -21.23 -7.57 -4.34
CA ARG A 9 -19.81 -7.28 -4.38
C ARG A 9 -19.31 -7.09 -5.81
N CYS A 10 -18.23 -6.36 -5.95
CA CYS A 10 -17.57 -6.16 -7.23
C CYS A 10 -17.14 -7.49 -7.86
N ARG A 11 -17.13 -7.56 -9.20
CA ARG A 11 -16.79 -8.79 -9.94
C ARG A 11 -15.37 -9.28 -9.70
N TRP A 12 -14.47 -8.39 -9.29
CA TRP A 12 -13.08 -8.73 -9.00
C TRP A 12 -12.90 -9.43 -7.64
N ALA A 13 -13.85 -9.30 -6.71
CA ALA A 13 -13.79 -9.99 -5.43
C ALA A 13 -13.93 -11.51 -5.62
N ASN A 14 -12.89 -12.27 -5.25
CA ASN A 14 -12.89 -13.71 -5.41
C ASN A 14 -13.72 -14.39 -4.29
N PRO A 15 -14.85 -15.05 -4.61
CA PRO A 15 -15.71 -15.70 -3.60
C PRO A 15 -15.06 -16.88 -2.88
N ARG A 16 -13.94 -17.37 -3.38
CA ARG A 16 -13.20 -18.49 -2.77
C ARG A 16 -12.08 -18.04 -1.84
N ASN A 17 -11.87 -16.72 -1.71
CA ASN A 17 -10.81 -16.15 -0.90
C ASN A 17 -11.39 -15.21 0.17
N GLU A 18 -11.52 -15.71 1.39
CA GLU A 18 -12.08 -14.96 2.52
C GLU A 18 -11.30 -13.68 2.84
N ARG A 19 -9.97 -13.67 2.66
CA ARG A 19 -9.14 -12.47 2.85
C ARG A 19 -9.49 -11.40 1.84
N TYR A 20 -9.75 -11.80 0.60
CA TYR A 20 -10.13 -10.89 -0.47
C TYR A 20 -11.54 -10.32 -0.28
N ILE A 21 -12.48 -11.16 0.18
CA ILE A 21 -13.83 -10.73 0.55
C ILE A 21 -13.77 -9.72 1.69
N ARG A 22 -13.03 -10.02 2.76
CA ARG A 22 -12.88 -9.11 3.90
C ARG A 22 -12.26 -7.78 3.48
N TYR A 23 -11.19 -7.80 2.67
CA TYR A 23 -10.61 -6.57 2.13
C TYR A 23 -11.64 -5.74 1.37
N HIS A 24 -12.44 -6.38 0.48
CA HIS A 24 -13.50 -5.71 -0.28
C HIS A 24 -14.56 -5.08 0.65
N ASP A 25 -14.99 -5.81 1.67
CA ASP A 25 -16.12 -5.40 2.50
C ASP A 25 -15.73 -4.37 3.58
N GLU A 26 -14.47 -4.36 4.04
CA GLU A 26 -14.05 -3.62 5.21
C GLU A 26 -13.00 -2.53 4.93
N GLU A 27 -12.24 -2.65 3.85
CA GLU A 27 -11.11 -1.75 3.58
C GLU A 27 -11.24 -1.00 2.26
N TRP A 28 -11.61 -1.70 1.18
CA TRP A 28 -11.65 -1.08 -0.14
C TRP A 28 -12.70 0.03 -0.23
N GLY A 29 -12.25 1.23 -0.67
CA GLY A 29 -13.12 2.42 -0.76
C GLY A 29 -13.42 3.09 0.58
N SER A 30 -12.85 2.62 1.68
CA SER A 30 -12.96 3.27 2.99
C SER A 30 -11.84 4.30 3.17
N PRO A 31 -12.13 5.55 3.58
CA PRO A 31 -11.13 6.56 3.88
C PRO A 31 -10.17 6.08 4.98
N VAL A 32 -8.88 6.37 4.82
CA VAL A 32 -7.83 6.04 5.80
C VAL A 32 -7.13 7.32 6.22
N HIS A 33 -7.06 7.57 7.55
CA HIS A 33 -6.43 8.72 8.18
C HIS A 33 -5.37 8.33 9.21
N ASP A 34 -4.91 7.09 9.16
CA ASP A 34 -3.84 6.57 10.01
C ASP A 34 -2.56 6.37 9.21
N ASP A 35 -1.49 7.07 9.58
CA ASP A 35 -0.21 7.05 8.85
C ASP A 35 0.41 5.65 8.81
N LYS A 36 0.25 4.84 9.85
CA LYS A 36 0.76 3.47 9.86
C LYS A 36 0.04 2.61 8.82
N LYS A 37 -1.29 2.79 8.71
CA LYS A 37 -2.10 2.10 7.71
C LYS A 37 -1.79 2.59 6.29
N LEU A 38 -1.61 3.89 6.12
CA LEU A 38 -1.19 4.48 4.84
C LEU A 38 0.19 3.96 4.41
N PHE A 39 1.13 3.82 5.35
CA PHE A 39 2.46 3.26 5.08
C PHE A 39 2.39 1.77 4.73
N GLU A 40 1.61 0.96 5.47
CA GLU A 40 1.34 -0.44 5.12
C GLU A 40 0.84 -0.56 3.69
N MET A 41 -0.19 0.22 3.33
CA MET A 41 -0.78 0.16 1.99
C MET A 41 0.20 0.61 0.92
N LEU A 42 0.98 1.68 1.16
CA LEU A 42 2.02 2.13 0.22
C LEU A 42 3.03 1.01 -0.10
N ILE A 43 3.48 0.27 0.91
CA ILE A 43 4.40 -0.86 0.72
C ILE A 43 3.72 -1.97 -0.07
N LEU A 44 2.53 -2.40 0.34
CA LEU A 44 1.82 -3.51 -0.31
C LEU A 44 1.49 -3.20 -1.78
N GLU A 45 0.99 -2.00 -2.09
CA GLU A 45 0.70 -1.54 -3.45
C GLU A 45 1.97 -1.45 -4.31
N SER A 46 3.09 -0.98 -3.74
CA SER A 46 4.38 -0.98 -4.46
C SER A 46 4.82 -2.39 -4.84
N PHE A 47 4.58 -3.37 -3.98
CA PHE A 47 4.88 -4.78 -4.29
C PHE A 47 3.89 -5.40 -5.28
N GLN A 48 2.69 -4.85 -5.41
CA GLN A 48 1.67 -5.35 -6.34
C GLN A 48 2.06 -5.18 -7.81
N ALA A 49 2.87 -4.18 -8.16
CA ALA A 49 3.25 -3.92 -9.56
C ALA A 49 3.67 -5.20 -10.31
N GLY A 50 2.92 -5.56 -11.38
CA GLY A 50 3.11 -6.79 -12.16
C GLY A 50 2.54 -8.07 -11.52
N LEU A 51 1.79 -7.97 -10.41
CA LEU A 51 1.14 -9.08 -9.73
C LEU A 51 -0.35 -8.76 -9.51
N SER A 52 -1.14 -9.78 -9.13
CA SER A 52 -2.52 -9.55 -8.71
C SER A 52 -2.56 -9.03 -7.27
N TRP A 53 -3.55 -8.17 -6.96
CA TRP A 53 -3.78 -7.71 -5.59
C TRP A 53 -4.09 -8.87 -4.63
N GLU A 54 -4.81 -9.88 -5.12
CA GLU A 54 -5.07 -11.11 -4.36
C GLU A 54 -3.77 -11.82 -3.93
N CYS A 55 -2.75 -11.84 -4.79
CA CYS A 55 -1.44 -12.41 -4.44
C CYS A 55 -0.80 -11.65 -3.27
N ILE A 56 -0.90 -10.33 -3.26
CA ILE A 56 -0.36 -9.49 -2.18
C ILE A 56 -1.15 -9.67 -0.89
N LEU A 57 -2.49 -9.66 -0.95
CA LEU A 57 -3.34 -9.88 0.21
C LEU A 57 -3.10 -11.24 0.87
N ASN A 58 -2.88 -12.28 0.06
CA ASN A 58 -2.56 -13.61 0.60
C ASN A 58 -1.20 -13.65 1.33
N LYS A 59 -0.30 -12.73 0.99
CA LYS A 59 1.03 -12.59 1.61
C LYS A 59 1.09 -11.50 2.69
N ARG A 60 0.00 -10.74 2.92
CA ARG A 60 -0.03 -9.56 3.78
C ARG A 60 0.49 -9.82 5.19
N GLU A 61 0.11 -10.94 5.80
CA GLU A 61 0.59 -11.32 7.13
C GLU A 61 2.09 -11.62 7.15
N ALA A 62 2.60 -12.25 6.09
CA ALA A 62 4.03 -12.49 5.93
C ALA A 62 4.81 -11.17 5.70
N PHE A 63 4.25 -10.24 4.93
CA PHE A 63 4.79 -8.88 4.79
C PHE A 63 4.81 -8.15 6.14
N PHE A 64 3.72 -8.21 6.90
CA PHE A 64 3.64 -7.59 8.23
C PHE A 64 4.79 -8.07 9.13
N LYS A 65 5.02 -9.38 9.20
CA LYS A 65 6.11 -9.96 9.98
C LYS A 65 7.50 -9.58 9.43
N ALA A 66 7.67 -9.64 8.12
CA ALA A 66 8.96 -9.38 7.46
C ALA A 66 9.40 -7.91 7.55
N PHE A 67 8.43 -6.98 7.49
CA PHE A 67 8.64 -5.54 7.58
C PHE A 67 8.42 -4.97 8.99
N ASP A 68 8.67 -5.78 10.03
CA ASP A 68 8.63 -5.38 11.44
C ASP A 68 7.32 -4.69 11.85
N GLY A 69 6.17 -5.22 11.37
CA GLY A 69 4.83 -4.67 11.63
C GLY A 69 4.57 -3.33 10.93
N PHE A 70 5.28 -3.06 9.84
CA PHE A 70 5.27 -1.77 9.14
C PHE A 70 5.63 -0.59 10.06
N ASP A 71 6.56 -0.83 10.96
CA ASP A 71 7.18 0.21 11.77
C ASP A 71 8.08 1.07 10.87
N LEU A 72 7.67 2.32 10.65
CA LEU A 72 8.34 3.23 9.72
C LEU A 72 9.81 3.44 10.06
N GLU A 73 10.13 3.65 11.36
CA GLU A 73 11.50 3.94 11.81
C GLU A 73 12.41 2.73 11.58
N LYS A 74 11.89 1.52 11.86
CA LYS A 74 12.63 0.29 11.59
C LYS A 74 12.88 0.10 10.11
N VAL A 75 11.88 0.31 9.25
CA VAL A 75 12.03 0.17 7.80
C VAL A 75 13.00 1.22 7.24
N CYS A 76 12.96 2.45 7.73
CA CYS A 76 13.93 3.49 7.36
C CYS A 76 15.39 3.10 7.68
N ALA A 77 15.59 2.31 8.72
CA ALA A 77 16.91 1.87 9.21
C ALA A 77 17.42 0.58 8.53
N TYR A 78 16.65 -0.05 7.64
CA TYR A 78 17.10 -1.26 6.96
C TYR A 78 18.37 -1.02 6.18
N ASP A 79 19.31 -1.95 6.34
CA ASP A 79 20.60 -2.03 5.67
C ASP A 79 20.62 -3.16 4.61
N GLU A 80 21.76 -3.33 3.97
CA GLU A 80 21.94 -4.37 2.94
C GLU A 80 21.77 -5.79 3.47
N GLU A 81 22.11 -6.03 4.74
CA GLU A 81 21.92 -7.33 5.39
C GLU A 81 20.43 -7.64 5.56
N LYS A 82 19.65 -6.69 6.04
CA LYS A 82 18.19 -6.85 6.15
C LYS A 82 17.53 -7.01 4.78
N GLU A 83 17.97 -6.25 3.77
CA GLU A 83 17.48 -6.41 2.38
C GLU A 83 17.75 -7.83 1.84
N ARG A 84 18.92 -8.39 2.14
CA ARG A 84 19.29 -9.75 1.76
C ARG A 84 18.39 -10.80 2.44
N ILE A 85 18.15 -10.65 3.74
CA ILE A 85 17.24 -11.52 4.50
C ILE A 85 15.83 -11.46 3.91
N LEU A 86 15.32 -10.27 3.59
CA LEU A 86 14.02 -10.09 2.97
C LEU A 86 13.93 -10.78 1.59
N LYS A 87 14.99 -10.71 0.79
CA LYS A 87 15.04 -11.37 -0.53
C LYS A 87 14.97 -12.90 -0.43
N GLU A 88 15.43 -13.49 0.65
CA GLU A 88 15.39 -14.93 0.87
C GLU A 88 14.04 -15.39 1.46
N ASN A 89 13.21 -14.48 1.97
CA ASN A 89 11.93 -14.79 2.58
C ASN A 89 10.87 -15.21 1.55
N ALA A 90 10.56 -16.51 1.48
CA ALA A 90 9.56 -17.06 0.56
C ALA A 90 8.11 -16.59 0.85
N GLY A 91 7.84 -16.08 2.05
CA GLY A 91 6.53 -15.54 2.43
C GLY A 91 6.16 -14.25 1.71
N ILE A 92 7.14 -13.47 1.28
CA ILE A 92 6.92 -12.20 0.57
C ILE A 92 7.28 -12.32 -0.91
N VAL A 93 7.15 -11.21 -1.66
CA VAL A 93 7.64 -11.11 -3.04
C VAL A 93 9.15 -10.88 -3.03
N ARG A 94 9.91 -11.89 -3.45
CA ARG A 94 11.39 -11.89 -3.43
C ARG A 94 11.99 -11.09 -4.59
N ASN A 95 11.79 -9.78 -4.60
CA ASN A 95 12.35 -8.87 -5.59
C ASN A 95 13.20 -7.79 -4.90
N LEU A 96 14.52 -7.86 -5.07
CA LEU A 96 15.45 -6.94 -4.42
C LEU A 96 15.20 -5.47 -4.80
N GLY A 97 14.83 -5.21 -6.06
CA GLY A 97 14.48 -3.84 -6.50
C GLY A 97 13.28 -3.28 -5.74
N LYS A 98 12.23 -4.07 -5.55
CA LYS A 98 11.04 -3.68 -4.76
C LYS A 98 11.36 -3.52 -3.28
N ILE A 99 12.21 -4.38 -2.72
CA ILE A 99 12.65 -4.29 -1.31
C ILE A 99 13.41 -2.97 -1.11
N ARG A 100 14.37 -2.66 -1.97
CA ARG A 100 15.12 -1.38 -1.92
C ARG A 100 14.21 -0.16 -2.12
N ALA A 101 13.28 -0.26 -3.08
CA ALA A 101 12.28 0.79 -3.28
C ALA A 101 11.45 1.04 -2.02
N ALA A 102 11.03 -0.02 -1.31
CA ALA A 102 10.28 0.11 -0.06
C ALA A 102 11.08 0.88 1.02
N VAL A 103 12.38 0.62 1.16
CA VAL A 103 13.25 1.35 2.10
C VAL A 103 13.41 2.82 1.70
N VAL A 104 13.60 3.10 0.40
CA VAL A 104 13.65 4.48 -0.11
C VAL A 104 12.32 5.19 0.16
N ASN A 105 11.21 4.54 -0.14
CA ASN A 105 9.86 5.10 0.05
C ASN A 105 9.57 5.37 1.53
N ALA A 106 10.02 4.51 2.45
CA ALA A 106 9.92 4.75 3.88
C ALA A 106 10.61 6.04 4.30
N ARG A 107 11.83 6.27 3.82
CA ARG A 107 12.61 7.49 4.12
C ARG A 107 11.94 8.75 3.54
N ILE A 108 11.32 8.66 2.37
CA ILE A 108 10.56 9.78 1.78
C ILE A 108 9.25 10.00 2.54
N PHE A 109 8.56 8.93 2.92
CA PHE A 109 7.35 9.01 3.75
C PHE A 109 7.62 9.77 5.05
N ARG A 110 8.71 9.44 5.76
CA ARG A 110 9.12 10.16 6.97
C ARG A 110 9.41 11.64 6.71
N LYS A 111 10.12 11.98 5.63
CA LYS A 111 10.36 13.39 5.26
C LYS A 111 9.06 14.15 4.99
N ILE A 112 8.07 13.49 4.39
CA ILE A 112 6.75 14.09 4.17
C ILE A 112 6.04 14.32 5.51
N GLN A 113 6.14 13.40 6.46
CA GLN A 113 5.60 13.60 7.81
C GLN A 113 6.28 14.79 8.52
N GLU A 114 7.59 14.94 8.40
CA GLU A 114 8.35 16.07 8.96
C GLU A 114 7.91 17.42 8.34
N GLU A 115 7.59 17.45 7.03
CA GLU A 115 7.19 18.65 6.30
C GLU A 115 5.71 19.04 6.54
N TYR A 116 4.80 18.05 6.62
CA TYR A 116 3.35 18.27 6.68
C TYR A 116 2.70 17.90 8.01
N GLY A 117 3.48 17.45 9.00
CA GLY A 117 2.98 16.96 10.29
C GLY A 117 2.52 15.50 10.26
N SER A 118 2.05 15.00 9.10
CA SER A 118 1.67 13.60 8.86
C SER A 118 1.63 13.31 7.36
N PHE A 119 1.69 12.04 6.99
CA PHE A 119 1.44 11.64 5.60
C PHE A 119 -0.05 11.76 5.24
N ASP A 120 -0.94 11.54 6.21
CA ASP A 120 -2.36 11.82 6.10
C ASP A 120 -2.60 13.29 5.69
N GLY A 121 -2.02 14.25 6.42
CA GLY A 121 -2.12 15.67 6.09
C GLY A 121 -1.61 16.02 4.70
N TYR A 122 -0.50 15.39 4.28
CA TYR A 122 0.01 15.53 2.92
C TYR A 122 -0.95 14.96 1.87
N LEU A 123 -1.49 13.76 2.09
CA LEU A 123 -2.32 13.08 1.10
C LEU A 123 -3.68 13.77 0.95
N TRP A 124 -4.37 14.01 2.05
CA TRP A 124 -5.74 14.54 2.02
C TRP A 124 -5.83 16.02 1.63
N ARG A 125 -4.73 16.80 1.70
CA ARG A 125 -4.71 18.18 1.17
C ARG A 125 -5.02 18.27 -0.33
N TRP A 126 -4.72 17.22 -1.09
CA TRP A 126 -4.96 17.19 -2.52
C TRP A 126 -6.45 17.19 -2.90
N THR A 127 -7.31 16.85 -1.95
CA THR A 127 -8.75 16.78 -2.11
C THR A 127 -9.52 17.72 -1.16
N ASP A 128 -8.80 18.58 -0.42
CA ASP A 128 -9.38 19.37 0.68
C ASP A 128 -10.13 18.49 1.71
N GLY A 129 -9.57 17.30 2.01
CA GLY A 129 -10.17 16.32 2.92
C GLY A 129 -11.41 15.61 2.38
N ARG A 130 -11.76 15.76 1.11
CA ARG A 130 -12.96 15.16 0.53
C ARG A 130 -12.68 13.81 -0.10
N VAL A 131 -13.62 12.88 0.04
CA VAL A 131 -13.63 11.62 -0.71
C VAL A 131 -14.06 11.90 -2.15
N ILE A 132 -13.25 11.47 -3.11
CA ILE A 132 -13.55 11.56 -4.54
C ILE A 132 -13.93 10.17 -5.04
N CYS A 133 -15.14 10.05 -5.60
CA CYS A 133 -15.64 8.82 -6.19
C CYS A 133 -15.48 8.89 -7.71
N GLU A 134 -14.48 8.18 -8.24
CA GLU A 134 -14.27 8.02 -9.68
C GLU A 134 -14.46 6.55 -10.04
N ASN A 135 -15.40 6.26 -10.94
CA ASN A 135 -15.72 4.89 -11.33
C ASN A 135 -15.08 4.55 -12.68
N GLY A 136 -14.38 3.41 -12.74
CA GLY A 136 -13.89 2.81 -13.97
C GLY A 136 -12.64 3.44 -14.58
N LEU A 137 -12.01 4.39 -13.88
CA LEU A 137 -10.73 4.97 -14.29
C LEU A 137 -9.55 4.24 -13.64
N THR A 138 -8.50 4.01 -14.42
CA THR A 138 -7.21 3.47 -13.92
C THR A 138 -6.26 4.58 -13.45
N SER A 139 -6.49 5.80 -13.92
CA SER A 139 -5.79 7.02 -13.51
C SER A 139 -6.71 8.24 -13.68
N SER A 140 -6.42 9.30 -12.96
CA SER A 140 -7.06 10.61 -13.08
C SER A 140 -6.01 11.70 -13.05
N GLU A 141 -6.37 12.92 -13.47
CA GLU A 141 -5.45 14.08 -13.40
C GLU A 141 -4.92 14.29 -11.97
N LEU A 142 -5.76 14.06 -10.97
CA LEU A 142 -5.38 14.14 -9.56
C LEU A 142 -4.36 13.07 -9.18
N SER A 143 -4.62 11.80 -9.52
CA SER A 143 -3.69 10.71 -9.22
C SER A 143 -2.35 10.89 -9.92
N ASP A 144 -2.35 11.40 -11.15
CA ASP A 144 -1.13 11.68 -11.91
C ASP A 144 -0.30 12.80 -11.26
N ARG A 145 -0.94 13.87 -10.80
CA ARG A 145 -0.29 14.96 -10.07
C ARG A 145 0.31 14.49 -8.74
N ILE A 146 -0.40 13.69 -7.97
CA ILE A 146 0.12 13.11 -6.72
C ILE A 146 1.32 12.19 -7.02
N SER A 147 1.19 11.34 -8.02
CA SER A 147 2.27 10.44 -8.46
C SER A 147 3.51 11.21 -8.91
N GLU A 148 3.34 12.31 -9.64
CA GLU A 148 4.43 13.17 -10.08
C GLU A 148 5.14 13.84 -8.89
N ASP A 149 4.39 14.37 -7.92
CA ASP A 149 4.97 14.99 -6.72
C ASP A 149 5.77 13.97 -5.90
N LEU A 150 5.22 12.78 -5.67
CA LEU A 150 5.92 11.70 -4.96
C LEU A 150 7.20 11.27 -5.67
N ARG A 151 7.19 11.17 -7.01
CA ARG A 151 8.41 10.89 -7.81
C ARG A 151 9.44 12.01 -7.72
N LYS A 152 9.03 13.29 -7.78
CA LYS A 152 9.92 14.43 -7.59
C LYS A 152 10.58 14.42 -6.20
N ARG A 153 9.89 13.91 -5.19
CA ARG A 153 10.44 13.71 -3.84
C ARG A 153 11.39 12.51 -3.75
N GLY A 154 11.44 11.67 -4.78
CA GLY A 154 12.33 10.52 -4.90
C GLY A 154 11.69 9.16 -4.63
N MET A 155 10.38 9.05 -4.46
CA MET A 155 9.69 7.76 -4.37
C MET A 155 9.88 6.92 -5.64
N LYS A 156 9.92 5.60 -5.46
CA LYS A 156 10.21 4.62 -6.50
C LYS A 156 8.99 3.73 -6.77
#